data_2a87ac166ac381ae1964ef491cf493c7
#
_entry.id   2a87ac166ac381ae1964ef491cf493c7
#
_cell.length_a   1.000
_cell.length_b   1.000
_cell.length_c   1.000
_cell.angle_alpha   90.00
_cell.angle_beta   90.00
_cell.angle_gamma   90.00
#
_symmetry.space_group_name_H-M   'P 1'
#
loop_
_entity.id
_entity.type
_entity.pdbx_description
1 polymer ?
#
loop_
_entity_poly.entity_id
_entity_poly.type
_entity_poly.pdbx_seq_one_letter_code
_entity_poly.pdbx_strand_id
1 'polypeptide(L)'
;MKRVKNHPTHVNPKWIMLISTCSILSLIVLFFTTLVSPESIPFLSLHRSGSASLFVEYKLRPISPTPVSLPPRLAYLISGTVGDCGALKRTLQALYHPHNLYIIHLDLESPQIERSHLRDYIRNHPAFSSVKNVWMMEKANLVTYRGPTMVANTLHAAAILLKEGGDWDWFINLSASDYPLVTQDDLLHTFSYLPRDLNFVDHTSNIGWKEFQRAKPIIVDPGLYMTKKNNVFWVKQRRSVPTAFKLFTGSAWVALSRPFIDYCIWGWDNLPRTVLMYYTNFVSSPEGYFHTVICNAEEFRNTTVNSDLHFISWDNPPKQHPHLLTITDMSKMISSNAPFARKFGRDDPVLDKIDAELLSRRPDMLVPGAWCIGSSSNGTDPCSVVGNPSVLKPGPGAKRLENLLVSLLSKQNFRPRQCK
;
A
#
# COMPACT_ATOMS: atom_id res chain seq x y z
N MET A 1 -49.43 49.39 45.45
CA MET A 1 -50.00 48.06 45.58
C MET A 1 -50.85 47.75 44.34
N LYS A 2 -50.33 46.96 43.39
CA LYS A 2 -51.08 46.42 42.26
C LYS A 2 -51.22 44.90 42.41
N ARG A 3 -52.45 44.43 42.55
CA ARG A 3 -52.79 43.00 42.66
C ARG A 3 -52.57 42.34 41.31
N VAL A 4 -51.75 41.26 41.28
CA VAL A 4 -51.62 40.34 40.13
C VAL A 4 -52.78 39.34 40.22
N LYS A 5 -53.63 39.29 39.18
CA LYS A 5 -54.69 38.28 39.06
C LYS A 5 -54.07 37.02 38.42
N ASN A 6 -54.13 35.92 39.15
CA ASN A 6 -53.84 34.59 38.60
C ASN A 6 -55.04 34.14 37.73
N HIS A 7 -54.81 33.88 36.47
CA HIS A 7 -55.70 33.15 35.58
C HIS A 7 -55.37 31.67 35.61
N PRO A 8 -56.33 30.78 35.87
CA PRO A 8 -56.10 29.34 35.73
C PRO A 8 -56.05 29.01 34.22
N THR A 9 -54.95 28.39 33.78
CA THR A 9 -54.83 27.86 32.42
C THR A 9 -55.64 26.59 32.32
N HIS A 10 -56.78 26.68 31.64
CA HIS A 10 -57.58 25.52 31.23
C HIS A 10 -56.84 24.74 30.14
N VAL A 11 -56.23 23.62 30.52
CA VAL A 11 -55.63 22.70 29.54
C VAL A 11 -56.77 21.94 28.86
N ASN A 12 -56.89 22.07 27.54
CA ASN A 12 -57.91 21.45 26.73
C ASN A 12 -57.82 19.91 26.83
N PRO A 13 -58.86 19.18 27.27
CA PRO A 13 -58.80 17.72 27.48
C PRO A 13 -58.40 16.93 26.24
N LYS A 14 -58.58 17.48 25.04
CA LYS A 14 -58.12 16.88 23.79
C LYS A 14 -56.59 16.77 23.69
N TRP A 15 -55.84 17.71 24.26
CA TRP A 15 -54.39 17.68 24.30
C TRP A 15 -53.87 16.66 25.30
N ILE A 16 -54.52 16.47 26.43
CA ILE A 16 -54.19 15.45 27.42
C ILE A 16 -54.38 14.06 26.81
N MET A 17 -55.44 13.85 26.07
CA MET A 17 -55.73 12.59 25.39
C MET A 17 -54.69 12.28 24.28
N LEU A 18 -54.23 13.30 23.52
CA LEU A 18 -53.24 13.16 22.46
C LEU A 18 -51.85 12.82 23.03
N ILE A 19 -51.46 13.49 24.10
CA ILE A 19 -50.18 13.21 24.79
C ILE A 19 -50.16 11.81 25.40
N SER A 20 -51.30 11.40 26.00
CA SER A 20 -51.43 10.06 26.57
C SER A 20 -51.37 8.96 25.51
N THR A 21 -52.03 9.15 24.36
CA THR A 21 -51.97 8.17 23.26
C THR A 21 -50.58 8.09 22.61
N CYS A 22 -49.88 9.21 22.43
CA CYS A 22 -48.47 9.21 21.95
C CYS A 22 -47.52 8.52 22.92
N SER A 23 -47.71 8.72 24.24
CA SER A 23 -46.84 8.06 25.25
C SER A 23 -47.11 6.56 25.29
N ILE A 24 -48.35 6.10 25.18
CA ILE A 24 -48.66 4.66 25.13
C ILE A 24 -48.12 4.02 23.85
N LEU A 25 -48.23 4.68 22.68
CA LEU A 25 -47.64 4.20 21.43
C LEU A 25 -46.11 4.10 21.51
N SER A 26 -45.44 5.08 22.12
CA SER A 26 -44.02 5.06 22.32
C SER A 26 -43.56 3.90 23.25
N LEU A 27 -44.31 3.62 24.30
CA LEU A 27 -44.07 2.49 25.21
C LEU A 27 -44.30 1.14 24.50
N ILE A 28 -45.30 1.02 23.64
CA ILE A 28 -45.58 -0.18 22.85
C ILE A 28 -44.44 -0.41 21.84
N VAL A 29 -43.95 0.62 21.16
CA VAL A 29 -42.82 0.51 20.26
C VAL A 29 -41.54 0.10 21.02
N LEU A 30 -41.26 0.67 22.18
CA LEU A 30 -40.18 0.27 23.03
C LEU A 30 -40.29 -1.20 23.49
N PHE A 31 -41.49 -1.61 23.87
CA PHE A 31 -41.77 -2.98 24.30
C PHE A 31 -41.59 -4.00 23.17
N PHE A 32 -42.02 -3.68 21.95
CA PHE A 32 -41.82 -4.50 20.77
C PHE A 32 -40.35 -4.52 20.34
N THR A 33 -39.60 -3.42 20.49
CA THR A 33 -38.14 -3.41 20.21
C THR A 33 -37.32 -4.17 21.24
N THR A 34 -37.80 -4.37 22.47
CA THR A 34 -37.15 -5.17 23.49
C THR A 34 -37.54 -6.64 23.45
N LEU A 35 -38.74 -7.00 22.91
CA LEU A 35 -39.21 -8.38 22.79
C LEU A 35 -38.85 -9.05 21.46
N VAL A 36 -38.61 -8.29 20.42
CA VAL A 36 -37.96 -8.80 19.22
C VAL A 36 -36.47 -8.85 19.54
N SER A 37 -36.03 -9.96 20.12
CA SER A 37 -34.63 -10.34 20.02
C SER A 37 -34.22 -10.20 18.57
N PRO A 38 -33.23 -9.37 18.23
CA PRO A 38 -32.64 -9.49 16.92
C PRO A 38 -32.03 -10.89 16.90
N GLU A 39 -32.71 -11.84 16.28
CA GLU A 39 -32.00 -12.96 15.71
C GLU A 39 -30.85 -12.31 14.95
N SER A 40 -29.70 -12.55 15.49
CA SER A 40 -28.39 -12.24 15.00
C SER A 40 -28.38 -12.09 13.48
N ILE A 41 -28.39 -10.86 13.01
CA ILE A 41 -27.56 -10.51 11.86
C ILE A 41 -26.20 -11.08 12.28
N PRO A 42 -25.59 -11.98 11.55
CA PRO A 42 -24.21 -12.33 11.82
C PRO A 42 -23.44 -11.04 11.55
N PHE A 43 -23.31 -10.19 12.55
CA PHE A 43 -22.14 -9.38 12.68
C PHE A 43 -21.03 -10.41 12.53
N LEU A 44 -20.29 -10.33 11.45
CA LEU A 44 -19.01 -11.01 11.33
C LEU A 44 -18.33 -10.71 12.66
N SER A 45 -18.52 -11.62 13.63
CA SER A 45 -17.61 -11.72 14.73
C SER A 45 -16.31 -12.10 14.05
N LEU A 46 -15.51 -11.11 13.72
CA LEU A 46 -14.08 -11.30 13.68
C LEU A 46 -13.79 -12.03 15.00
N HIS A 47 -13.71 -13.32 14.87
CA HIS A 47 -13.32 -14.18 15.94
C HIS A 47 -12.03 -13.53 16.46
N ARG A 48 -12.13 -12.92 17.60
CA ARG A 48 -11.01 -12.57 18.45
C ARG A 48 -10.38 -13.88 18.83
N SER A 49 -9.74 -14.49 17.85
CA SER A 49 -8.86 -15.64 18.01
C SER A 49 -7.78 -15.14 18.95
N GLY A 50 -7.97 -15.44 20.22
CA GLY A 50 -7.08 -15.01 21.26
C GLY A 50 -5.65 -15.37 20.92
N SER A 51 -4.73 -14.51 21.27
CA SER A 51 -3.26 -14.64 21.37
C SER A 51 -2.51 -15.52 20.35
N ALA A 52 -3.18 -16.36 19.59
CA ALA A 52 -2.59 -17.24 18.56
C ALA A 52 -2.05 -16.48 17.35
N SER A 53 -2.58 -15.29 17.03
CA SER A 53 -2.04 -14.40 16.00
C SER A 53 -0.66 -13.84 16.36
N LEU A 54 -0.25 -14.04 17.59
CA LEU A 54 1.01 -13.58 18.14
C LEU A 54 2.21 -14.42 17.71
N PHE A 55 1.99 -15.55 17.07
CA PHE A 55 3.04 -16.49 16.69
C PHE A 55 3.15 -16.63 15.17
N VAL A 56 3.37 -15.49 14.49
CA VAL A 56 3.65 -15.48 13.05
C VAL A 56 4.81 -16.40 12.73
N GLU A 57 5.83 -16.43 13.56
CA GLU A 57 6.99 -17.29 13.45
C GLU A 57 6.67 -18.80 13.48
N TYR A 58 5.53 -19.22 14.03
CA TYR A 58 5.09 -20.62 13.94
C TYR A 58 4.52 -20.97 12.57
N LYS A 59 3.95 -19.98 11.87
CA LYS A 59 3.45 -20.18 10.50
C LYS A 59 4.57 -20.24 9.46
N LEU A 60 5.76 -19.76 9.83
CA LEU A 60 6.98 -19.83 9.01
C LEU A 60 7.88 -21.01 9.35
N ARG A 61 7.44 -21.94 10.19
CA ARG A 61 8.24 -23.15 10.45
C ARG A 61 8.46 -23.94 9.16
N PRO A 62 9.64 -24.64 9.06
CA PRO A 62 9.99 -25.33 7.83
C PRO A 62 8.86 -26.23 7.37
N ILE A 63 8.41 -25.89 6.29
CA ILE A 63 7.51 -26.34 5.26
C ILE A 63 7.08 -27.80 5.43
N SER A 64 5.86 -27.98 5.85
CA SER A 64 5.08 -29.11 5.35
C SER A 64 4.88 -28.88 3.84
N PRO A 65 5.14 -29.86 2.97
CA PRO A 65 5.23 -29.65 1.51
C PRO A 65 3.90 -29.36 0.80
N THR A 66 2.86 -29.03 1.52
CA THR A 66 1.55 -28.69 0.93
C THR A 66 1.20 -27.23 1.22
N PRO A 67 1.20 -26.36 0.21
CA PRO A 67 0.62 -25.03 0.36
C PRO A 67 -0.87 -25.18 0.68
N VAL A 68 -1.29 -24.68 1.83
CA VAL A 68 -2.67 -24.79 2.33
C VAL A 68 -3.62 -23.83 1.61
N SER A 69 -3.11 -22.95 0.74
CA SER A 69 -3.93 -21.98 -0.02
C SER A 69 -3.32 -21.68 -1.38
N LEU A 70 -4.16 -21.21 -2.30
CA LEU A 70 -3.73 -20.61 -3.57
C LEU A 70 -2.63 -19.56 -3.32
N PRO A 71 -1.67 -19.40 -4.26
CA PRO A 71 -0.67 -18.32 -4.17
C PRO A 71 -1.34 -16.98 -3.89
N PRO A 72 -0.71 -16.10 -3.10
CA PRO A 72 -1.24 -14.76 -2.87
C PRO A 72 -1.32 -13.99 -4.17
N ARG A 73 -2.25 -13.06 -4.25
CA ARG A 73 -2.37 -12.15 -5.36
C ARG A 73 -1.85 -10.78 -4.94
N LEU A 74 -0.85 -10.26 -5.64
CA LEU A 74 -0.24 -8.97 -5.35
C LEU A 74 -0.82 -7.89 -6.28
N ALA A 75 -1.03 -6.71 -5.73
CA ALA A 75 -1.54 -5.54 -6.45
C ALA A 75 -0.48 -4.43 -6.41
N TYR A 76 0.06 -4.08 -7.56
CA TYR A 76 1.16 -3.12 -7.69
C TYR A 76 0.68 -1.75 -8.16
N LEU A 77 1.23 -0.70 -7.56
CA LEU A 77 1.33 0.62 -8.18
C LEU A 77 2.78 0.84 -8.61
N ILE A 78 3.02 1.08 -9.89
CA ILE A 78 4.35 1.46 -10.40
C ILE A 78 4.25 2.87 -10.97
N SER A 79 4.96 3.82 -10.35
CA SER A 79 4.87 5.25 -10.68
C SER A 79 6.15 5.77 -11.30
N GLY A 80 6.00 6.58 -12.34
CA GLY A 80 7.09 7.29 -13.00
C GLY A 80 6.80 8.78 -13.18
N THR A 81 7.84 9.52 -13.53
CA THR A 81 7.80 10.94 -13.85
C THR A 81 8.26 11.16 -15.31
N VAL A 82 8.42 12.41 -15.71
CA VAL A 82 8.88 12.78 -17.07
C VAL A 82 10.13 12.01 -17.46
N GLY A 83 10.11 11.35 -18.61
CA GLY A 83 11.23 10.56 -19.15
C GLY A 83 11.34 9.14 -18.60
N ASP A 84 10.41 8.67 -17.76
CA ASP A 84 10.46 7.33 -17.16
C ASP A 84 9.72 6.25 -17.97
N CYS A 85 9.20 6.54 -19.16
CA CYS A 85 8.44 5.56 -19.95
C CYS A 85 9.22 4.27 -20.20
N GLY A 86 10.51 4.35 -20.56
CA GLY A 86 11.39 3.18 -20.76
C GLY A 86 11.60 2.39 -19.48
N ALA A 87 11.93 3.07 -18.39
CA ALA A 87 12.12 2.46 -17.07
C ALA A 87 10.84 1.79 -16.56
N LEU A 88 9.66 2.42 -16.73
CA LEU A 88 8.37 1.83 -16.36
C LEU A 88 8.08 0.55 -17.13
N LYS A 89 8.35 0.53 -18.47
CA LYS A 89 8.19 -0.67 -19.29
C LYS A 89 9.09 -1.79 -18.79
N ARG A 90 10.38 -1.48 -18.53
CA ARG A 90 11.36 -2.45 -18.02
C ARG A 90 10.96 -3.00 -16.67
N THR A 91 10.58 -2.13 -15.73
CA THR A 91 10.15 -2.54 -14.38
C THR A 91 8.89 -3.39 -14.44
N LEU A 92 7.91 -3.02 -15.28
CA LEU A 92 6.71 -3.82 -15.48
C LEU A 92 7.05 -5.22 -16.05
N GLN A 93 7.92 -5.29 -17.06
CA GLN A 93 8.39 -6.58 -17.61
C GLN A 93 9.07 -7.46 -16.56
N ALA A 94 9.88 -6.83 -15.68
CA ALA A 94 10.60 -7.54 -14.63
C ALA A 94 9.68 -8.04 -13.50
N LEU A 95 8.56 -7.37 -13.26
CA LEU A 95 7.59 -7.67 -12.21
C LEU A 95 6.36 -8.44 -12.69
N TYR A 96 6.20 -8.64 -14.00
CA TYR A 96 4.95 -9.18 -14.51
C TYR A 96 4.74 -10.65 -14.12
N HIS A 97 3.54 -10.92 -13.64
CA HIS A 97 3.00 -12.27 -13.43
C HIS A 97 1.48 -12.24 -13.70
N PRO A 98 0.89 -13.20 -14.44
CA PRO A 98 -0.51 -13.17 -14.81
C PRO A 98 -1.48 -13.30 -13.61
N HIS A 99 -1.00 -13.76 -12.46
CA HIS A 99 -1.79 -13.83 -11.24
C HIS A 99 -1.96 -12.46 -10.54
N ASN A 100 -1.01 -11.55 -10.72
CA ASN A 100 -0.96 -10.25 -10.05
C ASN A 100 -1.75 -9.16 -10.78
N LEU A 101 -1.88 -7.99 -10.16
CA LEU A 101 -2.55 -6.80 -10.70
C LEU A 101 -1.56 -5.63 -10.74
N TYR A 102 -1.69 -4.79 -11.78
CA TYR A 102 -0.76 -3.67 -11.97
C TYR A 102 -1.50 -2.40 -12.36
N ILE A 103 -1.26 -1.32 -11.61
CA ILE A 103 -1.61 0.03 -12.01
C ILE A 103 -0.34 0.79 -12.31
N ILE A 104 -0.26 1.33 -13.51
CA ILE A 104 0.87 2.12 -13.96
C ILE A 104 0.47 3.59 -13.97
N HIS A 105 1.26 4.41 -13.31
CA HIS A 105 1.08 5.85 -13.28
C HIS A 105 2.29 6.56 -13.89
N LEU A 106 2.06 7.43 -14.86
CA LEU A 106 3.03 8.38 -15.36
C LEU A 106 2.53 9.79 -15.09
N ASP A 107 3.36 10.59 -14.44
CA ASP A 107 3.03 11.93 -13.95
C ASP A 107 2.35 12.80 -15.03
N LEU A 108 1.41 13.64 -14.62
CA LEU A 108 0.67 14.52 -15.52
C LEU A 108 1.58 15.53 -16.24
N GLU A 109 2.73 15.88 -15.67
CA GLU A 109 3.73 16.72 -16.34
C GLU A 109 4.44 16.02 -17.50
N SER A 110 4.37 14.69 -17.60
CA SER A 110 4.95 13.96 -18.71
C SER A 110 4.27 14.35 -20.03
N PRO A 111 5.02 14.49 -21.12
CA PRO A 111 4.45 14.81 -22.43
C PRO A 111 3.34 13.82 -22.80
N GLN A 112 2.29 14.32 -23.47
CA GLN A 112 1.17 13.49 -23.91
C GLN A 112 1.63 12.32 -24.78
N ILE A 113 2.64 12.55 -25.62
CA ILE A 113 3.20 11.50 -26.49
C ILE A 113 3.81 10.35 -25.67
N GLU A 114 4.50 10.65 -24.58
CA GLU A 114 5.10 9.66 -23.69
C GLU A 114 4.01 8.80 -23.00
N ARG A 115 2.96 9.44 -22.51
CA ARG A 115 1.80 8.74 -21.93
C ARG A 115 1.05 7.89 -22.95
N SER A 116 0.92 8.37 -24.19
CA SER A 116 0.30 7.59 -25.28
C SER A 116 1.12 6.36 -25.62
N HIS A 117 2.44 6.50 -25.77
CA HIS A 117 3.34 5.37 -26.03
C HIS A 117 3.27 4.29 -24.94
N LEU A 118 3.21 4.70 -23.68
CA LEU A 118 3.08 3.75 -22.57
C LEU A 118 1.72 3.04 -22.59
N ARG A 119 0.64 3.77 -22.86
CA ARG A 119 -0.71 3.20 -22.96
C ARG A 119 -0.81 2.21 -24.13
N ASP A 120 -0.26 2.57 -25.30
CA ASP A 120 -0.28 1.71 -26.47
C ASP A 120 0.57 0.46 -26.27
N TYR A 121 1.71 0.58 -25.58
CA TYR A 121 2.52 -0.56 -25.17
C TYR A 121 1.71 -1.53 -24.28
N ILE A 122 1.06 -1.02 -23.23
CA ILE A 122 0.26 -1.86 -22.32
C ILE A 122 -0.90 -2.53 -23.07
N ARG A 123 -1.59 -1.79 -23.93
CA ARG A 123 -2.75 -2.31 -24.69
C ARG A 123 -2.38 -3.39 -25.69
N ASN A 124 -1.22 -3.24 -26.35
CA ASN A 124 -0.82 -4.09 -27.46
C ASN A 124 0.09 -5.25 -27.03
N HIS A 125 0.57 -5.27 -25.78
CA HIS A 125 1.42 -6.36 -25.30
C HIS A 125 0.62 -7.67 -25.20
N PRO A 126 1.05 -8.79 -25.84
CA PRO A 126 0.25 -10.01 -25.93
C PRO A 126 -0.22 -10.56 -24.57
N ALA A 127 0.70 -10.68 -23.61
CA ALA A 127 0.35 -11.20 -22.28
C ALA A 127 -0.61 -10.26 -21.51
N PHE A 128 -0.40 -8.93 -21.57
CA PHE A 128 -1.25 -7.97 -20.86
C PHE A 128 -2.65 -7.88 -21.43
N SER A 129 -2.77 -7.92 -22.76
CA SER A 129 -4.05 -7.87 -23.45
C SER A 129 -4.89 -9.14 -23.26
N SER A 130 -4.23 -10.31 -23.15
CA SER A 130 -4.90 -11.59 -22.90
C SER A 130 -5.43 -11.73 -21.48
N VAL A 131 -4.62 -11.33 -20.46
CA VAL A 131 -4.97 -11.48 -19.05
C VAL A 131 -5.78 -10.28 -18.51
N LYS A 132 -5.57 -9.09 -19.08
CA LYS A 132 -6.25 -7.84 -18.71
C LYS A 132 -6.03 -7.43 -17.25
N ASN A 133 -4.83 -7.64 -16.73
CA ASN A 133 -4.44 -7.37 -15.36
C ASN A 133 -3.47 -6.19 -15.21
N VAL A 134 -3.22 -5.45 -16.28
CA VAL A 134 -2.38 -4.24 -16.31
C VAL A 134 -3.20 -3.05 -16.79
N TRP A 135 -3.28 -2.01 -15.96
CA TRP A 135 -3.99 -0.77 -16.28
C TRP A 135 -3.08 0.43 -16.17
N MET A 136 -3.27 1.40 -17.04
CA MET A 136 -2.72 2.73 -16.87
C MET A 136 -3.76 3.62 -16.17
N MET A 137 -3.37 4.40 -15.18
CA MET A 137 -4.27 5.38 -14.58
C MET A 137 -4.76 6.36 -15.65
N GLU A 138 -6.07 6.39 -15.87
CA GLU A 138 -6.69 7.26 -16.89
C GLU A 138 -6.49 8.73 -16.52
N LYS A 139 -6.82 9.08 -15.29
CA LYS A 139 -6.59 10.41 -14.73
C LYS A 139 -5.22 10.45 -14.06
N ALA A 140 -4.21 10.93 -14.80
CA ALA A 140 -2.90 11.16 -14.24
C ALA A 140 -2.93 12.26 -13.15
N ASN A 141 -2.10 12.08 -12.12
CA ASN A 141 -1.93 13.04 -11.03
C ASN A 141 -0.61 13.80 -11.19
N LEU A 142 -0.57 15.02 -10.66
CA LEU A 142 0.68 15.74 -10.41
C LEU A 142 1.25 15.25 -9.09
N VAL A 143 2.47 14.71 -9.10
CA VAL A 143 3.05 14.05 -7.92
C VAL A 143 4.33 14.74 -7.49
N THR A 144 4.39 15.12 -6.22
CA THR A 144 5.57 15.69 -5.56
C THR A 144 5.91 14.86 -4.33
N TYR A 145 7.14 14.36 -4.22
CA TYR A 145 7.59 13.59 -3.06
C TYR A 145 7.55 14.40 -1.76
N ARG A 146 7.85 15.70 -1.83
CA ARG A 146 7.85 16.60 -0.66
C ARG A 146 6.46 16.93 -0.13
N GLY A 147 5.41 16.68 -0.91
CA GLY A 147 4.03 17.02 -0.56
C GLY A 147 3.14 15.79 -0.41
N PRO A 148 1.85 16.01 -0.19
CA PRO A 148 0.85 14.96 -0.03
C PRO A 148 0.41 14.29 -1.33
N THR A 149 0.76 14.87 -2.49
CA THR A 149 0.26 14.36 -3.79
C THR A 149 0.72 12.94 -4.11
N MET A 150 1.88 12.50 -3.61
CA MET A 150 2.28 11.10 -3.72
C MET A 150 1.37 10.17 -2.89
N VAL A 151 0.98 10.58 -1.67
CA VAL A 151 0.01 9.83 -0.86
C VAL A 151 -1.33 9.77 -1.56
N ALA A 152 -1.81 10.92 -2.09
CA ALA A 152 -3.06 10.98 -2.84
C ALA A 152 -3.04 10.07 -4.08
N ASN A 153 -1.92 10.02 -4.82
CA ASN A 153 -1.74 9.13 -5.97
C ASN A 153 -1.76 7.65 -5.54
N THR A 154 -1.10 7.31 -4.44
CA THR A 154 -1.09 5.95 -3.88
C THR A 154 -2.49 5.52 -3.45
N LEU A 155 -3.22 6.37 -2.73
CA LEU A 155 -4.61 6.11 -2.34
C LEU A 155 -5.56 6.02 -3.55
N HIS A 156 -5.35 6.83 -4.58
CA HIS A 156 -6.12 6.75 -5.83
C HIS A 156 -5.93 5.40 -6.53
N ALA A 157 -4.68 4.94 -6.67
CA ALA A 157 -4.40 3.62 -7.23
C ALA A 157 -5.00 2.49 -6.39
N ALA A 158 -4.87 2.58 -5.07
CA ALA A 158 -5.46 1.62 -4.14
C ALA A 158 -6.99 1.56 -4.26
N ALA A 159 -7.66 2.71 -4.39
CA ALA A 159 -9.11 2.78 -4.58
C ALA A 159 -9.56 2.14 -5.91
N ILE A 160 -8.80 2.33 -7.00
CA ILE A 160 -9.05 1.65 -8.28
C ILE A 160 -8.92 0.14 -8.11
N LEU A 161 -7.87 -0.34 -7.44
CA LEU A 161 -7.64 -1.77 -7.20
C LEU A 161 -8.70 -2.40 -6.31
N LEU A 162 -9.20 -1.69 -5.30
CA LEU A 162 -10.31 -2.16 -4.47
C LEU A 162 -11.61 -2.28 -5.28
N LYS A 163 -11.85 -1.36 -6.22
CA LYS A 163 -13.06 -1.32 -7.02
C LYS A 163 -13.04 -2.31 -8.19
N GLU A 164 -11.95 -2.34 -8.95
CA GLU A 164 -11.87 -3.04 -10.23
C GLU A 164 -11.00 -4.33 -10.19
N GLY A 165 -10.13 -4.46 -9.18
CA GLY A 165 -9.13 -5.52 -9.12
C GLY A 165 -9.63 -6.87 -8.63
N GLY A 166 -10.87 -6.96 -8.12
CA GLY A 166 -11.36 -8.19 -7.48
C GLY A 166 -10.59 -8.50 -6.19
N ASP A 167 -10.31 -9.78 -5.96
CA ASP A 167 -9.58 -10.21 -4.77
C ASP A 167 -8.07 -10.15 -4.96
N TRP A 168 -7.37 -9.59 -3.99
CA TRP A 168 -5.92 -9.54 -3.86
C TRP A 168 -5.54 -9.44 -2.38
N ASP A 169 -4.27 -9.75 -2.05
CA ASP A 169 -3.82 -9.86 -0.66
C ASP A 169 -2.98 -8.67 -0.21
N TRP A 170 -2.02 -8.25 -1.02
CA TRP A 170 -1.12 -7.14 -0.70
C TRP A 170 -1.04 -6.11 -1.80
N PHE A 171 -1.06 -4.84 -1.40
CA PHE A 171 -0.77 -3.69 -2.22
C PHE A 171 0.70 -3.30 -2.04
N ILE A 172 1.44 -3.12 -3.13
CA ILE A 172 2.85 -2.73 -3.11
C ILE A 172 3.04 -1.51 -4.01
N ASN A 173 3.60 -0.42 -3.48
CA ASN A 173 3.95 0.74 -4.27
C ASN A 173 5.44 0.74 -4.64
N LEU A 174 5.72 0.96 -5.92
CA LEU A 174 7.06 1.06 -6.49
C LEU A 174 7.16 2.28 -7.41
N SER A 175 8.37 2.70 -7.71
CA SER A 175 8.65 3.71 -8.74
C SER A 175 9.48 3.13 -9.88
N ALA A 176 9.63 3.90 -10.95
CA ALA A 176 10.51 3.57 -12.07
C ALA A 176 12.01 3.48 -11.70
N SER A 177 12.39 3.88 -10.47
CA SER A 177 13.75 3.76 -9.94
C SER A 177 13.93 2.59 -8.97
N ASP A 178 12.88 1.76 -8.79
CA ASP A 178 12.91 0.53 -8.00
C ASP A 178 12.99 -0.67 -8.95
N TYR A 179 13.65 -1.75 -8.51
CA TYR A 179 13.80 -2.94 -9.34
C TYR A 179 13.76 -4.22 -8.50
N PRO A 180 13.15 -5.33 -9.02
CA PRO A 180 13.11 -6.59 -8.30
C PRO A 180 14.48 -7.30 -8.30
N LEU A 181 14.80 -7.95 -7.19
CA LEU A 181 15.97 -8.83 -7.01
C LEU A 181 15.58 -10.31 -6.93
N VAL A 182 14.29 -10.61 -7.00
CA VAL A 182 13.73 -11.95 -7.02
C VAL A 182 12.64 -12.02 -8.08
N THR A 183 12.36 -13.21 -8.60
CA THR A 183 11.28 -13.41 -9.56
C THR A 183 9.91 -13.31 -8.86
N GLN A 184 8.84 -13.12 -9.63
CA GLN A 184 7.49 -13.14 -9.03
C GLN A 184 7.11 -14.54 -8.54
N ASP A 185 7.58 -15.60 -9.17
CA ASP A 185 7.42 -16.98 -8.69
C ASP A 185 8.05 -17.13 -7.30
N ASP A 186 9.25 -16.58 -7.06
CA ASP A 186 9.91 -16.58 -5.75
C ASP A 186 9.10 -15.84 -4.70
N LEU A 187 8.63 -14.63 -5.07
CA LEU A 187 7.88 -13.76 -4.16
C LEU A 187 6.54 -14.37 -3.77
N LEU A 188 5.76 -14.82 -4.75
CA LEU A 188 4.46 -15.46 -4.53
C LEU A 188 4.61 -16.75 -3.73
N HIS A 189 5.61 -17.58 -4.05
CA HIS A 189 5.90 -18.79 -3.29
C HIS A 189 6.15 -18.48 -1.82
N THR A 190 7.08 -17.56 -1.54
CA THR A 190 7.46 -17.24 -0.15
C THR A 190 6.31 -16.58 0.60
N PHE A 191 5.55 -15.68 -0.05
CA PHE A 191 4.39 -15.02 0.56
C PHE A 191 3.20 -15.98 0.78
N SER A 192 3.17 -17.14 0.12
CA SER A 192 2.13 -18.16 0.35
C SER A 192 2.11 -18.70 1.79
N TYR A 193 3.23 -18.60 2.50
CA TYR A 193 3.37 -19.04 3.89
C TYR A 193 3.09 -17.94 4.91
N LEU A 194 2.84 -16.70 4.48
CA LEU A 194 2.62 -15.57 5.37
C LEU A 194 1.13 -15.41 5.71
N PRO A 195 0.81 -14.97 6.95
CA PRO A 195 -0.51 -14.42 7.26
C PRO A 195 -0.84 -13.24 6.34
N ARG A 196 -2.06 -13.23 5.79
CA ARG A 196 -2.50 -12.23 4.80
C ARG A 196 -2.76 -10.84 5.39
N ASP A 197 -2.72 -10.70 6.69
CA ASP A 197 -2.92 -9.46 7.43
C ASP A 197 -1.63 -8.69 7.75
N LEU A 198 -0.45 -9.27 7.45
CA LEU A 198 0.83 -8.60 7.68
C LEU A 198 0.99 -7.36 6.79
N ASN A 199 1.55 -6.31 7.38
CA ASN A 199 1.86 -5.06 6.72
C ASN A 199 3.35 -4.73 6.87
N PHE A 200 4.07 -4.64 5.76
CA PHE A 200 5.49 -4.29 5.72
C PHE A 200 5.63 -2.77 5.60
N VAL A 201 6.05 -2.16 6.70
CA VAL A 201 6.17 -0.71 6.86
C VAL A 201 7.42 -0.43 7.70
N ASP A 202 8.48 0.09 7.10
CA ASP A 202 9.62 0.56 7.87
C ASP A 202 9.24 1.83 8.64
N HIS A 203 9.23 1.76 9.96
CA HIS A 203 8.72 2.84 10.81
C HIS A 203 9.57 3.08 12.06
N THR A 204 9.53 4.30 12.56
CA THR A 204 10.05 4.67 13.88
C THR A 204 9.01 5.47 14.67
N SER A 205 8.94 5.18 15.96
CA SER A 205 8.10 5.90 16.93
C SER A 205 8.74 7.21 17.39
N ASN A 206 10.06 7.32 17.31
CA ASN A 206 10.79 8.52 17.66
C ASN A 206 11.10 9.30 16.38
N ILE A 207 10.30 10.31 16.10
CA ILE A 207 10.49 11.18 14.93
C ILE A 207 11.64 12.17 15.08
N GLY A 208 12.14 12.41 16.32
CA GLY A 208 13.32 13.20 16.61
C GLY A 208 13.32 14.56 15.91
N TRP A 209 14.43 14.89 15.24
CA TRP A 209 14.59 16.15 14.50
C TRP A 209 13.53 16.38 13.40
N LYS A 210 12.90 15.31 12.90
CA LYS A 210 11.83 15.41 11.88
C LYS A 210 10.59 16.12 12.42
N GLU A 211 10.36 16.16 13.73
CA GLU A 211 9.31 16.98 14.33
C GLU A 211 9.46 18.44 13.92
N PHE A 212 10.66 18.98 14.08
CA PHE A 212 10.96 20.38 13.79
C PHE A 212 11.03 20.69 12.30
N GLN A 213 11.54 19.74 11.49
CA GLN A 213 11.79 19.96 10.07
C GLN A 213 10.63 19.50 9.17
N ARG A 214 9.73 18.60 9.64
CA ARG A 214 8.66 18.05 8.82
C ARG A 214 7.27 18.24 9.40
N ALA A 215 7.08 18.04 10.72
CA ALA A 215 5.76 18.08 11.35
C ALA A 215 5.28 19.49 11.65
N LYS A 216 6.15 20.35 12.19
CA LYS A 216 5.82 21.73 12.54
C LYS A 216 5.75 22.69 11.35
N PRO A 217 6.58 22.60 10.30
CA PRO A 217 6.40 23.42 9.11
C PRO A 217 5.07 23.12 8.41
N ILE A 218 4.56 24.14 7.73
CA ILE A 218 3.36 24.04 6.89
C ILE A 218 3.81 24.28 5.45
N ILE A 219 3.46 23.33 4.59
CA ILE A 219 3.67 23.44 3.15
C ILE A 219 2.34 23.42 2.41
N VAL A 220 2.35 23.97 1.19
CA VAL A 220 1.27 23.83 0.21
C VAL A 220 1.84 23.18 -1.03
N ASP A 221 1.26 22.05 -1.42
CA ASP A 221 1.61 21.34 -2.64
C ASP A 221 0.69 21.78 -3.78
N PRO A 222 1.21 22.45 -4.81
CA PRO A 222 0.38 22.95 -5.92
C PRO A 222 -0.28 21.84 -6.73
N GLY A 223 0.25 20.61 -6.68
CA GLY A 223 -0.32 19.46 -7.36
C GLY A 223 -1.72 19.11 -6.88
N LEU A 224 -2.07 19.41 -5.61
CA LEU A 224 -3.44 19.24 -5.09
C LEU A 224 -4.47 20.12 -5.82
N TYR A 225 -4.04 21.23 -6.39
CA TYR A 225 -4.89 22.20 -7.09
C TYR A 225 -4.80 22.06 -8.61
N MET A 226 -4.18 20.96 -9.10
CA MET A 226 -3.96 20.70 -10.53
C MET A 226 -3.24 21.86 -11.26
N THR A 227 -2.50 22.69 -10.54
CA THR A 227 -1.67 23.74 -11.10
C THR A 227 -0.34 23.17 -11.56
N LYS A 228 0.36 23.90 -12.43
CA LYS A 228 1.69 23.51 -12.91
C LYS A 228 2.59 23.17 -11.72
N LYS A 229 3.18 22.00 -11.75
CA LYS A 229 4.01 21.48 -10.68
C LYS A 229 5.28 22.30 -10.56
N ASN A 230 5.44 22.94 -9.43
CA ASN A 230 6.70 23.50 -8.94
C ASN A 230 7.03 22.78 -7.62
N ASN A 231 8.09 23.18 -6.96
CA ASN A 231 8.34 22.71 -5.60
C ASN A 231 7.21 23.17 -4.66
N VAL A 232 7.08 22.55 -3.49
CA VAL A 232 6.12 22.96 -2.47
C VAL A 232 6.38 24.40 -2.00
N PHE A 233 5.31 25.13 -1.69
CA PHE A 233 5.38 26.44 -1.07
C PHE A 233 5.49 26.32 0.45
N TRP A 234 6.32 27.13 1.08
CA TRP A 234 6.51 27.16 2.51
C TRP A 234 5.75 28.30 3.15
N VAL A 235 4.98 28.01 4.18
CA VAL A 235 4.30 29.00 5.00
C VAL A 235 5.23 29.43 6.13
N LYS A 236 5.28 30.73 6.44
CA LYS A 236 6.14 31.28 7.52
C LYS A 236 5.73 30.76 8.91
N GLN A 237 4.42 30.61 9.13
CA GLN A 237 3.87 30.10 10.37
C GLN A 237 4.19 28.60 10.55
N ARG A 238 4.35 28.19 11.79
CA ARG A 238 4.49 26.79 12.18
C ARG A 238 3.31 26.38 13.03
N ARG A 239 2.96 25.10 12.98
CA ARG A 239 1.90 24.51 13.78
C ARG A 239 2.46 23.69 14.93
N SER A 240 1.63 23.42 15.94
CA SER A 240 1.91 22.43 16.97
C SER A 240 1.75 21.01 16.40
N VAL A 241 2.38 20.05 17.07
CA VAL A 241 2.19 18.62 16.79
C VAL A 241 0.79 18.23 17.28
N PRO A 242 0.05 17.41 16.53
CA PRO A 242 -1.27 16.95 16.95
C PRO A 242 -1.19 16.11 18.22
N THR A 243 -2.25 16.18 19.04
CA THR A 243 -2.39 15.38 20.26
C THR A 243 -3.40 14.23 20.11
N ALA A 244 -4.23 14.28 19.04
CA ALA A 244 -5.25 13.26 18.77
C ALA A 244 -4.66 11.93 18.25
N PHE A 245 -3.43 11.93 17.76
CA PHE A 245 -2.69 10.75 17.30
C PHE A 245 -1.18 11.01 17.40
N LYS A 246 -0.44 9.93 17.60
CA LYS A 246 1.03 9.96 17.63
C LYS A 246 1.58 9.92 16.22
N LEU A 247 2.57 10.76 15.90
CA LEU A 247 3.24 10.75 14.60
C LEU A 247 4.28 9.64 14.52
N PHE A 248 4.30 8.98 13.37
CA PHE A 248 5.30 7.99 12.97
C PHE A 248 5.89 8.36 11.63
N THR A 249 7.11 7.93 11.36
CA THR A 249 7.81 8.19 10.10
C THR A 249 8.68 7.01 9.71
N GLY A 250 8.92 6.85 8.43
CA GLY A 250 9.78 5.77 7.90
C GLY A 250 9.96 5.87 6.39
N SER A 251 9.99 4.74 5.72
CA SER A 251 10.11 4.65 4.27
C SER A 251 8.79 4.99 3.56
N ALA A 252 8.86 5.62 2.39
CA ALA A 252 7.70 5.85 1.54
C ALA A 252 7.21 4.58 0.81
N TRP A 253 7.99 3.51 0.86
CA TRP A 253 7.72 2.23 0.21
C TRP A 253 7.10 1.27 1.21
N VAL A 254 6.03 0.63 0.78
CA VAL A 254 5.21 -0.20 1.67
C VAL A 254 4.65 -1.41 0.92
N ALA A 255 4.42 -2.51 1.67
CA ALA A 255 3.58 -3.60 1.20
C ALA A 255 2.47 -3.79 2.24
N LEU A 256 1.25 -3.41 1.86
CA LEU A 256 0.11 -3.25 2.77
C LEU A 256 -0.96 -4.30 2.48
N SER A 257 -1.47 -4.91 3.51
CA SER A 257 -2.57 -5.87 3.41
C SER A 257 -3.84 -5.20 2.86
N ARG A 258 -4.65 -5.96 2.12
CA ARG A 258 -5.92 -5.47 1.60
C ARG A 258 -6.85 -4.93 2.69
N PRO A 259 -7.03 -5.60 3.86
CA PRO A 259 -7.86 -5.05 4.93
C PRO A 259 -7.38 -3.69 5.43
N PHE A 260 -6.07 -3.47 5.51
CA PHE A 260 -5.54 -2.16 5.91
C PHE A 260 -5.74 -1.09 4.82
N ILE A 261 -5.57 -1.44 3.54
CA ILE A 261 -5.89 -0.53 2.43
C ILE A 261 -7.38 -0.17 2.41
N ASP A 262 -8.26 -1.16 2.60
CA ASP A 262 -9.70 -0.94 2.69
C ASP A 262 -10.04 0.04 3.83
N TYR A 263 -9.42 -0.15 5.01
CA TYR A 263 -9.53 0.78 6.12
C TYR A 263 -9.02 2.19 5.78
N CYS A 264 -7.89 2.33 5.08
CA CYS A 264 -7.37 3.64 4.66
C CYS A 264 -8.34 4.40 3.73
N ILE A 265 -9.06 3.69 2.86
CA ILE A 265 -10.01 4.28 1.90
C ILE A 265 -11.36 4.59 2.56
N TRP A 266 -11.93 3.64 3.30
CA TRP A 266 -13.27 3.79 3.89
C TRP A 266 -13.25 4.46 5.27
N GLY A 267 -12.26 4.14 6.11
CA GLY A 267 -12.00 4.81 7.40
C GLY A 267 -13.21 4.86 8.31
N TRP A 268 -13.75 3.71 8.71
CA TRP A 268 -14.98 3.62 9.52
C TRP A 268 -14.92 4.36 10.86
N ASP A 269 -13.75 4.53 11.46
CA ASP A 269 -13.50 5.32 12.68
C ASP A 269 -12.96 6.74 12.39
N ASN A 270 -12.88 7.12 11.12
CA ASN A 270 -12.39 8.40 10.61
C ASN A 270 -10.90 8.71 10.85
N LEU A 271 -10.13 7.82 11.46
CA LEU A 271 -8.68 8.05 11.71
C LEU A 271 -7.90 8.30 10.41
N PRO A 272 -8.03 7.49 9.33
CA PRO A 272 -7.29 7.72 8.10
C PRO A 272 -7.54 9.11 7.49
N ARG A 273 -8.78 9.61 7.52
CA ARG A 273 -9.14 10.95 7.01
C ARG A 273 -8.55 12.05 7.88
N THR A 274 -8.65 11.92 9.20
CA THR A 274 -8.10 12.89 10.16
C THR A 274 -6.59 13.01 9.98
N VAL A 275 -5.89 11.87 9.86
CA VAL A 275 -4.46 11.83 9.59
C VAL A 275 -4.16 12.43 8.20
N LEU A 276 -4.91 12.10 7.16
CA LEU A 276 -4.71 12.63 5.81
C LEU A 276 -4.84 14.16 5.79
N MET A 277 -5.84 14.72 6.47
CA MET A 277 -5.99 16.18 6.60
C MET A 277 -4.76 16.85 7.20
N TYR A 278 -4.16 16.25 8.23
CA TYR A 278 -2.92 16.77 8.81
C TYR A 278 -1.76 16.67 7.82
N TYR A 279 -1.66 15.54 7.09
CA TYR A 279 -0.59 15.28 6.15
C TYR A 279 -0.69 16.08 4.83
N THR A 280 -1.81 16.73 4.54
CA THR A 280 -1.91 17.64 3.38
C THR A 280 -0.90 18.78 3.41
N ASN A 281 -0.46 19.16 4.59
CA ASN A 281 0.51 20.23 4.79
C ASN A 281 1.83 19.76 5.45
N PHE A 282 2.08 18.45 5.45
CA PHE A 282 3.27 17.85 6.07
C PHE A 282 4.38 17.68 5.04
N VAL A 283 5.63 17.97 5.44
CA VAL A 283 6.80 17.82 4.56
C VAL A 283 7.15 16.35 4.40
N SER A 284 7.22 15.87 3.16
CA SER A 284 7.45 14.45 2.82
C SER A 284 6.38 13.53 3.42
N SER A 285 5.11 13.85 3.14
CA SER A 285 3.93 13.10 3.59
C SER A 285 3.99 11.58 3.34
N PRO A 286 4.58 11.09 2.23
CA PRO A 286 4.71 9.65 1.98
C PRO A 286 5.49 8.89 3.05
N GLU A 287 6.42 9.58 3.73
CA GLU A 287 7.23 8.98 4.79
C GLU A 287 6.53 8.96 6.16
N GLY A 288 5.22 9.21 6.22
CA GLY A 288 4.54 9.29 7.50
C GLY A 288 3.07 8.91 7.50
N TYR A 289 2.35 9.08 6.41
CA TYR A 289 0.89 8.87 6.40
C TYR A 289 0.49 7.44 6.80
N PHE A 290 0.92 6.43 6.04
CA PHE A 290 0.58 5.03 6.34
C PHE A 290 1.11 4.58 7.68
N HIS A 291 2.31 5.01 8.05
CA HIS A 291 2.94 4.76 9.35
C HIS A 291 2.10 5.28 10.49
N THR A 292 1.64 6.54 10.39
CA THR A 292 0.82 7.17 11.42
C THR A 292 -0.56 6.52 11.49
N VAL A 293 -1.19 6.20 10.37
CA VAL A 293 -2.49 5.52 10.39
C VAL A 293 -2.37 4.14 11.04
N ILE A 294 -1.45 3.29 10.56
CA ILE A 294 -1.37 1.90 11.03
C ILE A 294 -0.98 1.80 12.50
N CYS A 295 -0.04 2.65 12.95
CA CYS A 295 0.45 2.61 14.32
C CYS A 295 -0.53 3.20 15.35
N ASN A 296 -1.51 4.00 14.92
CA ASN A 296 -2.60 4.49 15.77
C ASN A 296 -3.88 3.65 15.67
N ALA A 297 -4.01 2.79 14.67
CA ALA A 297 -5.13 1.89 14.52
C ALA A 297 -4.91 0.62 15.35
N GLU A 298 -5.71 0.44 16.41
CA GLU A 298 -5.54 -0.68 17.36
C GLU A 298 -5.60 -2.05 16.67
N GLU A 299 -6.44 -2.17 15.67
CA GLU A 299 -6.65 -3.39 14.89
C GLU A 299 -5.41 -3.79 14.07
N PHE A 300 -4.67 -2.82 13.55
CA PHE A 300 -3.58 -3.07 12.59
C PHE A 300 -2.18 -2.94 13.16
N ARG A 301 -1.97 -2.19 14.26
CA ARG A 301 -0.63 -1.90 14.80
C ARG A 301 0.21 -3.15 15.10
N ASN A 302 -0.44 -4.26 15.45
CA ASN A 302 0.24 -5.52 15.79
C ASN A 302 0.52 -6.40 14.55
N THR A 303 0.12 -5.98 13.36
CA THR A 303 0.38 -6.66 12.09
C THR A 303 1.57 -6.05 11.33
N THR A 304 2.20 -5.00 11.88
CA THR A 304 3.33 -4.32 11.25
C THR A 304 4.61 -5.14 11.32
N VAL A 305 5.25 -5.31 10.18
CA VAL A 305 6.64 -5.81 10.05
C VAL A 305 7.51 -4.61 9.73
N ASN A 306 8.48 -4.30 10.60
CA ASN A 306 9.32 -3.11 10.44
C ASN A 306 10.39 -3.31 9.36
N SER A 307 9.95 -3.24 8.12
CA SER A 307 10.75 -3.34 6.90
C SER A 307 9.94 -2.84 5.72
N ASP A 308 10.55 -2.18 4.76
CA ASP A 308 9.94 -1.78 3.48
C ASP A 308 10.25 -2.78 2.35
N LEU A 309 10.89 -3.89 2.65
CA LEU A 309 11.32 -4.94 1.70
C LEU A 309 12.29 -4.44 0.62
N HIS A 310 12.96 -3.32 0.84
CA HIS A 310 13.92 -2.75 -0.10
C HIS A 310 15.35 -2.79 0.44
N PHE A 311 16.31 -3.05 -0.45
CA PHE A 311 17.70 -2.69 -0.24
C PHE A 311 17.90 -1.24 -0.65
N ILE A 312 18.29 -0.39 0.31
CA ILE A 312 18.57 1.04 0.10
C ILE A 312 20.00 1.32 0.63
N SER A 313 20.83 1.93 -0.19
CA SER A 313 22.15 2.40 0.24
C SER A 313 22.17 3.92 0.35
N TRP A 314 22.93 4.43 1.31
CA TRP A 314 23.12 5.86 1.52
C TRP A 314 24.62 6.20 1.41
N ASP A 315 24.90 7.36 0.83
CA ASP A 315 26.27 7.90 0.84
C ASP A 315 26.72 8.24 2.27
N ASN A 316 28.03 8.25 2.49
CA ASN A 316 28.61 8.70 3.75
C ASN A 316 29.52 9.93 3.50
N PRO A 317 29.17 11.14 3.98
CA PRO A 317 27.98 11.47 4.76
C PRO A 317 26.66 11.37 3.95
N PRO A 318 25.51 11.13 4.62
CA PRO A 318 24.25 10.96 3.93
C PRO A 318 23.83 12.20 3.12
N LYS A 319 23.46 11.99 1.86
CA LYS A 319 22.88 13.03 0.98
C LYS A 319 21.37 13.08 1.11
N GLN A 320 20.74 14.04 0.44
CA GLN A 320 19.29 14.20 0.41
C GLN A 320 18.55 13.01 -0.22
N HIS A 321 19.21 12.30 -1.13
CA HIS A 321 18.68 11.14 -1.85
C HIS A 321 19.57 9.91 -1.60
N PRO A 322 19.00 8.70 -1.64
CA PRO A 322 19.79 7.48 -1.61
C PRO A 322 20.86 7.45 -2.70
N HIS A 323 21.91 6.71 -2.43
CA HIS A 323 22.95 6.38 -3.40
C HIS A 323 22.35 5.70 -4.64
N LEU A 324 22.85 6.06 -5.83
CA LEU A 324 22.48 5.34 -7.06
C LEU A 324 23.24 4.02 -7.09
N LEU A 325 22.49 2.92 -7.08
CA LEU A 325 23.04 1.58 -7.10
C LEU A 325 23.65 1.26 -8.46
N THR A 326 24.83 0.65 -8.43
CA THR A 326 25.61 0.29 -9.61
C THR A 326 26.08 -1.16 -9.53
N ILE A 327 26.83 -1.62 -10.51
CA ILE A 327 27.45 -2.97 -10.53
C ILE A 327 28.24 -3.25 -9.26
N THR A 328 28.89 -2.26 -8.66
CA THR A 328 29.70 -2.42 -7.45
C THR A 328 28.86 -2.76 -6.21
N ASP A 329 27.57 -2.50 -6.23
CA ASP A 329 26.64 -2.78 -5.13
C ASP A 329 25.94 -4.15 -5.25
N MET A 330 26.18 -4.88 -6.37
CA MET A 330 25.48 -6.13 -6.67
C MET A 330 25.59 -7.16 -5.54
N SER A 331 26.79 -7.36 -4.98
CA SER A 331 27.00 -8.30 -3.87
C SER A 331 26.22 -7.90 -2.61
N LYS A 332 26.15 -6.61 -2.30
CA LYS A 332 25.37 -6.09 -1.16
C LYS A 332 23.87 -6.26 -1.37
N MET A 333 23.37 -6.01 -2.59
CA MET A 333 21.98 -6.24 -2.96
C MET A 333 21.59 -7.70 -2.74
N ILE A 334 22.37 -8.64 -3.24
CA ILE A 334 22.13 -10.08 -3.09
C ILE A 334 22.17 -10.49 -1.61
N SER A 335 23.20 -10.07 -0.86
CA SER A 335 23.36 -10.43 0.55
C SER A 335 22.32 -9.81 1.49
N SER A 336 21.63 -8.74 1.06
CA SER A 336 20.53 -8.14 1.81
C SER A 336 19.30 -9.04 1.92
N ASN A 337 19.16 -10.00 1.00
CA ASN A 337 17.99 -10.87 0.84
C ASN A 337 16.68 -10.13 0.53
N ALA A 338 16.73 -8.81 0.30
CA ALA A 338 15.56 -8.01 -0.02
C ALA A 338 15.00 -8.36 -1.41
N PRO A 339 13.66 -8.39 -1.59
CA PRO A 339 13.05 -8.67 -2.88
C PRO A 339 13.13 -7.50 -3.86
N PHE A 340 13.32 -6.28 -3.37
CA PHE A 340 13.44 -5.06 -4.17
C PHE A 340 14.70 -4.29 -3.79
N ALA A 341 15.18 -3.44 -4.70
CA ALA A 341 16.26 -2.50 -4.42
C ALA A 341 15.97 -1.12 -5.05
N ARG A 342 16.59 -0.12 -4.46
CA ARG A 342 16.57 1.27 -4.91
C ARG A 342 17.81 2.03 -4.42
N LYS A 343 18.22 3.06 -5.13
CA LYS A 343 17.64 3.74 -6.26
C LYS A 343 18.50 3.44 -7.49
N PHE A 344 17.87 3.13 -8.62
CA PHE A 344 18.59 2.90 -9.88
C PHE A 344 18.53 4.11 -10.81
N GLY A 345 19.58 4.33 -11.61
CA GLY A 345 19.53 5.15 -12.81
C GLY A 345 18.66 4.47 -13.88
N ARG A 346 18.13 5.27 -14.83
CA ARG A 346 17.19 4.77 -15.86
C ARG A 346 17.76 3.64 -16.69
N ASP A 347 19.00 3.80 -17.13
CA ASP A 347 19.69 2.87 -18.06
C ASP A 347 21.01 2.37 -17.46
N ASP A 348 21.04 2.15 -16.12
CA ASP A 348 22.25 1.68 -15.46
C ASP A 348 22.54 0.22 -15.86
N PRO A 349 23.80 -0.11 -16.26
CA PRO A 349 24.16 -1.46 -16.66
C PRO A 349 23.94 -2.54 -15.59
N VAL A 350 23.83 -2.16 -14.32
CA VAL A 350 23.50 -3.09 -13.24
C VAL A 350 22.12 -3.74 -13.44
N LEU A 351 21.19 -3.04 -14.08
CA LEU A 351 19.87 -3.58 -14.37
C LEU A 351 19.96 -4.77 -15.35
N ASP A 352 20.84 -4.69 -16.36
CA ASP A 352 21.07 -5.81 -17.29
C ASP A 352 21.67 -7.01 -16.56
N LYS A 353 22.56 -6.76 -15.62
CA LYS A 353 23.16 -7.81 -14.79
C LYS A 353 22.13 -8.45 -13.86
N ILE A 354 21.26 -7.68 -13.23
CA ILE A 354 20.14 -8.20 -12.42
C ILE A 354 19.22 -9.05 -13.28
N ASP A 355 18.84 -8.57 -14.47
CA ASP A 355 18.01 -9.30 -15.41
C ASP A 355 18.62 -10.67 -15.75
N ALA A 356 19.91 -10.71 -16.11
CA ALA A 356 20.57 -11.94 -16.52
C ALA A 356 20.81 -12.90 -15.35
N GLU A 357 21.35 -12.42 -14.22
CA GLU A 357 21.85 -13.28 -13.14
C GLU A 357 20.78 -13.63 -12.09
N LEU A 358 19.83 -12.72 -11.81
CA LEU A 358 18.83 -12.94 -10.77
C LEU A 358 17.46 -13.29 -11.31
N LEU A 359 17.06 -12.71 -12.45
CA LEU A 359 15.71 -12.84 -12.99
C LEU A 359 15.63 -13.77 -14.20
N SER A 360 16.76 -14.20 -14.77
CA SER A 360 16.84 -14.97 -16.02
C SER A 360 16.05 -14.33 -17.17
N ARG A 361 16.00 -12.99 -17.18
CA ARG A 361 15.25 -12.19 -18.12
C ARG A 361 16.13 -11.81 -19.32
N ARG A 362 15.60 -11.96 -20.52
CA ARG A 362 16.22 -11.44 -21.75
C ARG A 362 15.73 -10.00 -22.03
N PRO A 363 16.52 -9.18 -22.73
CA PRO A 363 16.10 -7.84 -23.12
C PRO A 363 14.72 -7.85 -23.81
N ASP A 364 13.89 -6.87 -23.46
CA ASP A 364 12.53 -6.67 -23.98
C ASP A 364 11.52 -7.82 -23.77
N MET A 365 11.90 -8.85 -23.00
CA MET A 365 11.01 -9.96 -22.63
C MET A 365 10.55 -9.85 -21.19
N LEU A 366 9.50 -10.60 -20.85
CA LEU A 366 9.03 -10.79 -19.49
C LEU A 366 9.99 -11.71 -18.71
N VAL A 367 10.01 -11.59 -17.38
CA VAL A 367 10.70 -12.57 -16.53
C VAL A 367 9.98 -13.91 -16.66
N PRO A 368 10.68 -14.99 -17.06
CA PRO A 368 10.04 -16.28 -17.24
C PRO A 368 9.61 -16.88 -15.89
N GLY A 369 8.39 -17.37 -15.83
CA GLY A 369 7.83 -18.11 -14.71
C GLY A 369 7.26 -19.45 -15.17
N ALA A 370 6.73 -20.24 -14.24
CA ALA A 370 6.08 -21.52 -14.56
C ALA A 370 4.86 -21.35 -15.50
N TRP A 371 4.29 -20.18 -15.54
CA TRP A 371 3.15 -19.80 -16.36
C TRP A 371 3.50 -19.50 -17.83
N CYS A 372 4.78 -19.36 -18.19
CA CYS A 372 5.24 -19.15 -19.56
C CYS A 372 5.30 -20.48 -20.31
N ILE A 373 4.35 -20.72 -21.22
CA ILE A 373 4.23 -21.98 -21.96
C ILE A 373 4.50 -21.87 -23.47
N GLY A 374 4.85 -20.68 -23.94
CA GLY A 374 5.23 -20.45 -25.34
C GLY A 374 6.61 -21.01 -25.70
N SER A 375 6.88 -21.08 -27.00
CA SER A 375 8.18 -21.50 -27.53
C SER A 375 9.12 -20.32 -27.71
N SER A 376 10.38 -20.49 -27.37
CA SER A 376 11.46 -19.50 -27.61
C SER A 376 11.95 -19.49 -29.07
N SER A 377 11.29 -20.20 -30.00
CA SER A 377 11.67 -20.23 -31.41
C SER A 377 11.56 -18.82 -32.02
N ASN A 378 12.50 -18.46 -32.88
CA ASN A 378 12.52 -17.20 -33.63
C ASN A 378 12.57 -15.91 -32.79
N GLY A 379 13.11 -15.94 -31.56
CA GLY A 379 13.22 -14.74 -30.73
C GLY A 379 11.90 -14.26 -30.08
N THR A 380 10.85 -15.06 -30.18
CA THR A 380 9.56 -14.75 -29.54
C THR A 380 9.67 -14.94 -28.01
N ASP A 381 9.04 -14.02 -27.27
CA ASP A 381 8.93 -14.14 -25.80
C ASP A 381 8.01 -15.36 -25.47
N PRO A 382 8.53 -16.41 -24.79
CA PRO A 382 7.73 -17.56 -24.40
C PRO A 382 6.59 -17.19 -23.45
N CYS A 383 6.71 -16.08 -22.73
CA CYS A 383 5.68 -15.57 -21.83
C CYS A 383 4.54 -14.83 -22.55
N SER A 384 4.63 -14.67 -23.87
CA SER A 384 3.50 -14.18 -24.67
C SER A 384 2.30 -15.16 -24.70
N VAL A 385 2.55 -16.45 -24.39
CA VAL A 385 1.52 -17.47 -24.22
C VAL A 385 1.42 -17.81 -22.73
N VAL A 386 0.27 -17.46 -22.15
CA VAL A 386 0.03 -17.58 -20.72
C VAL A 386 -0.59 -18.93 -20.40
N GLY A 387 0.07 -19.70 -19.54
CA GLY A 387 -0.42 -20.96 -18.95
C GLY A 387 -1.14 -20.73 -17.61
N ASN A 388 -1.10 -21.75 -16.74
CA ASN A 388 -1.76 -21.68 -15.44
C ASN A 388 -1.02 -20.74 -14.47
N PRO A 389 -1.62 -19.62 -14.06
CA PRO A 389 -0.99 -18.63 -13.19
C PRO A 389 -0.84 -19.08 -11.72
N SER A 390 -1.45 -20.20 -11.33
CA SER A 390 -1.34 -20.75 -9.98
C SER A 390 -0.15 -21.70 -9.81
N VAL A 391 0.54 -22.04 -10.89
CA VAL A 391 1.74 -22.88 -10.85
C VAL A 391 2.95 -21.97 -10.68
N LEU A 392 3.74 -22.20 -9.63
CA LEU A 392 4.94 -21.45 -9.31
C LEU A 392 6.18 -22.32 -9.45
N LYS A 393 7.27 -21.74 -9.93
CA LYS A 393 8.58 -22.37 -10.01
C LYS A 393 9.60 -21.54 -9.23
N PRO A 394 9.64 -21.68 -7.88
CA PRO A 394 10.57 -20.92 -7.07
C PRO A 394 12.02 -21.27 -7.41
N GLY A 395 12.86 -20.25 -7.45
CA GLY A 395 14.29 -20.34 -7.68
C GLY A 395 15.12 -19.95 -6.44
N PRO A 396 16.40 -19.63 -6.61
CA PRO A 396 17.27 -19.20 -5.49
C PRO A 396 16.81 -17.94 -4.78
N GLY A 397 16.04 -17.08 -5.44
CA GLY A 397 15.44 -15.88 -4.88
C GLY A 397 14.45 -16.18 -3.75
N ALA A 398 13.70 -17.26 -3.85
CA ALA A 398 12.76 -17.68 -2.81
C ALA A 398 13.50 -17.96 -1.48
N LYS A 399 14.65 -18.64 -1.54
CA LYS A 399 15.45 -18.93 -0.34
C LYS A 399 16.04 -17.67 0.30
N ARG A 400 16.50 -16.73 -0.53
CA ARG A 400 16.97 -15.43 -0.02
C ARG A 400 15.86 -14.68 0.71
N LEU A 401 14.69 -14.56 0.08
CA LEU A 401 13.54 -13.89 0.67
C LEU A 401 13.04 -14.61 1.94
N GLU A 402 13.00 -15.94 1.94
CA GLU A 402 12.66 -16.73 3.15
C GLU A 402 13.60 -16.38 4.31
N ASN A 403 14.92 -16.31 4.08
CA ASN A 403 15.89 -15.94 5.12
C ASN A 403 15.60 -14.55 5.70
N LEU A 404 15.27 -13.55 4.86
CA LEU A 404 14.89 -12.23 5.32
C LEU A 404 13.62 -12.29 6.19
N LEU A 405 12.57 -12.96 5.71
CA LEU A 405 11.28 -13.02 6.41
C LEU A 405 11.37 -13.78 7.73
N VAL A 406 12.11 -14.88 7.78
CA VAL A 406 12.39 -15.62 9.03
C VAL A 406 13.08 -14.71 10.04
N SER A 407 14.05 -13.91 9.60
CA SER A 407 14.71 -12.92 10.46
C SER A 407 13.75 -11.85 10.95
N LEU A 408 12.97 -11.23 10.05
CA LEU A 408 12.03 -10.15 10.39
C LEU A 408 10.93 -10.61 11.34
N LEU A 409 10.44 -11.84 11.17
CA LEU A 409 9.33 -12.41 11.94
C LEU A 409 9.78 -13.22 13.15
N SER A 410 11.07 -13.24 13.46
CA SER A 410 11.61 -13.86 14.67
C SER A 410 11.14 -13.12 15.93
N LYS A 411 11.13 -13.82 17.08
CA LYS A 411 10.80 -13.21 18.39
C LYS A 411 11.69 -12.02 18.72
N GLN A 412 12.96 -12.08 18.32
CA GLN A 412 13.94 -11.04 18.58
C GLN A 412 13.69 -9.77 17.75
N ASN A 413 13.07 -9.89 16.57
CA ASN A 413 12.88 -8.77 15.68
C ASN A 413 11.42 -8.29 15.58
N PHE A 414 10.45 -9.19 15.47
CA PHE A 414 9.07 -8.82 15.21
C PHE A 414 8.44 -8.03 16.36
N ARG A 415 8.47 -8.60 17.57
CA ARG A 415 7.84 -8.00 18.77
C ARG A 415 8.50 -6.72 19.25
N PRO A 416 9.83 -6.66 19.40
CA PRO A 416 10.50 -5.46 19.88
C PRO A 416 10.38 -4.27 18.94
N ARG A 417 10.12 -4.50 17.65
CA ARG A 417 10.04 -3.48 16.60
C ARG A 417 8.61 -3.10 16.21
N GLN A 418 7.61 -3.53 16.99
CA GLN A 418 6.23 -3.07 16.79
C GLN A 418 6.09 -1.57 17.07
N CYS A 419 5.01 -0.95 16.60
CA CYS A 419 4.65 0.42 16.90
C CYS A 419 4.54 0.67 18.42
N LYS A 420 5.22 1.70 18.93
CA LYS A 420 5.25 2.06 20.35
C LYS A 420 4.75 3.46 20.61
#